data_4268baa5ce8a4c79faf5886d15deb1f9
#
_entry.id   4268baa5ce8a4c79faf5886d15deb1f9
#
_cell.length_a   1.000
_cell.length_b   1.000
_cell.length_c   1.000
_cell.angle_alpha   90.00
_cell.angle_beta   90.00
_cell.angle_gamma   90.00
#
_symmetry.space_group_name_H-M   'P 1'
#
loop_
_entity.id
_entity.type
_entity.pdbx_description
1 polymer ?
#
loop_
_entity_poly.entity_id
_entity_poly.type
_entity_poly.pdbx_seq_one_letter_code
_entity_poly.pdbx_strand_id
1 'polypeptide(L)'
;MPETADVMVISPHADDAEGGCGGTVAKWIKEGKSVVYVLCTNGDKGTSDPAIKPEQLAATREKEQLAAADVLGVREVIFLRHPDQGLEETPEFRKELVRLIRMYHPDTVISVDPYRKYIWHRDHRITGQVVLDAVFPYARDLYAYPDLIREGLEPFKVKEVLLWASEEPNYNVDITDVFDMKVKALRCHESQVGAAPLVEMEQRIKERSRMYAEGEDYELAEAFHRVELFR
;
A
#
# COMPACT_ATOMS: atom_id res chain seq x y z
N MET A 1 -7.56 -12.22 -18.72
CA MET A 1 -6.73 -11.36 -17.86
C MET A 1 -7.69 -10.42 -17.13
N PRO A 2 -7.39 -9.99 -15.88
CA PRO A 2 -8.19 -8.97 -15.23
C PRO A 2 -8.15 -7.66 -16.04
N GLU A 3 -9.08 -6.76 -15.75
CA GLU A 3 -9.03 -5.40 -16.29
C GLU A 3 -7.82 -4.65 -15.74
N THR A 4 -7.25 -3.74 -16.55
CA THR A 4 -6.14 -2.88 -16.11
C THR A 4 -6.55 -2.00 -14.92
N ALA A 5 -5.59 -1.60 -14.11
CA ALA A 5 -5.80 -0.65 -13.02
C ALA A 5 -4.92 0.59 -13.22
N ASP A 6 -5.44 1.78 -12.89
CA ASP A 6 -4.64 3.01 -12.96
C ASP A 6 -3.59 3.05 -11.85
N VAL A 7 -3.95 2.51 -10.68
CA VAL A 7 -3.11 2.54 -9.47
C VAL A 7 -3.07 1.17 -8.81
N MET A 8 -1.87 0.75 -8.43
CA MET A 8 -1.66 -0.43 -7.59
C MET A 8 -1.01 -0.01 -6.27
N VAL A 9 -1.67 -0.28 -5.15
CA VAL A 9 -1.10 -0.08 -3.82
C VAL A 9 -0.55 -1.40 -3.31
N ILE A 10 0.74 -1.45 -2.99
CA ILE A 10 1.41 -2.65 -2.48
C ILE A 10 1.81 -2.38 -1.02
N SER A 11 1.17 -3.10 -0.12
CA SER A 11 1.24 -2.87 1.33
C SER A 11 1.81 -4.09 2.06
N PRO A 12 2.69 -3.89 3.06
CA PRO A 12 3.21 -4.99 3.87
C PRO A 12 2.11 -5.69 4.68
N HIS A 13 1.28 -4.94 5.40
CA HIS A 13 0.22 -5.48 6.25
C HIS A 13 -1.15 -4.83 5.96
N ALA A 14 -2.21 -5.45 6.43
CA ALA A 14 -3.52 -4.81 6.54
C ALA A 14 -3.42 -3.60 7.49
N ASP A 15 -4.09 -2.47 7.15
CA ASP A 15 -4.07 -1.15 7.78
C ASP A 15 -2.99 -0.16 7.30
N ASP A 16 -1.84 -0.63 6.82
CA ASP A 16 -0.73 0.24 6.39
C ASP A 16 -1.13 1.15 5.20
N ALA A 17 -1.87 0.60 4.23
CA ALA A 17 -2.32 1.35 3.05
C ALA A 17 -3.28 2.47 3.44
N GLU A 18 -4.24 2.20 4.31
CA GLU A 18 -5.19 3.19 4.82
C GLU A 18 -4.46 4.28 5.61
N GLY A 19 -3.49 3.89 6.45
CA GLY A 19 -2.63 4.80 7.20
C GLY A 19 -1.73 5.67 6.33
N GLY A 20 -1.16 5.08 5.28
CA GLY A 20 -0.18 5.70 4.39
C GLY A 20 -0.79 6.54 3.27
N CYS A 21 -1.81 6.02 2.58
CA CYS A 21 -2.35 6.61 1.35
C CYS A 21 -3.88 6.53 1.20
N GLY A 22 -4.63 6.19 2.27
CA GLY A 22 -6.08 6.00 2.20
C GLY A 22 -6.85 7.23 1.69
N GLY A 23 -6.42 8.45 2.03
CA GLY A 23 -6.99 9.69 1.53
C GLY A 23 -6.74 9.88 0.04
N THR A 24 -5.51 9.65 -0.41
CA THR A 24 -5.12 9.70 -1.84
C THR A 24 -5.91 8.69 -2.65
N VAL A 25 -6.06 7.47 -2.16
CA VAL A 25 -6.87 6.41 -2.79
C VAL A 25 -8.32 6.84 -2.90
N ALA A 26 -8.94 7.32 -1.81
CA ALA A 26 -10.32 7.80 -1.82
C ALA A 26 -10.54 8.94 -2.83
N LYS A 27 -9.62 9.90 -2.87
CA LYS A 27 -9.64 11.02 -3.83
C LYS A 27 -9.59 10.52 -5.27
N TRP A 28 -8.61 9.68 -5.59
CA TRP A 28 -8.41 9.22 -6.95
C TRP A 28 -9.53 8.32 -7.46
N ILE A 29 -10.13 7.50 -6.59
CA ILE A 29 -11.33 6.73 -6.93
C ILE A 29 -12.51 7.67 -7.20
N LYS A 30 -12.70 8.72 -6.40
CA LYS A 30 -13.71 9.75 -6.64
C LYS A 30 -13.50 10.50 -7.96
N GLU A 31 -12.24 10.63 -8.39
CA GLU A 31 -11.84 11.18 -9.70
C GLU A 31 -11.96 10.18 -10.87
N GLY A 32 -12.39 8.94 -10.59
CA GLY A 32 -12.65 7.91 -11.59
C GLY A 32 -11.50 6.96 -11.86
N LYS A 33 -10.41 7.00 -11.08
CA LYS A 33 -9.30 6.05 -11.20
C LYS A 33 -9.66 4.69 -10.62
N SER A 34 -9.22 3.63 -11.29
CA SER A 34 -9.31 2.25 -10.83
C SER A 34 -8.12 1.90 -9.95
N VAL A 35 -8.38 1.48 -8.70
CA VAL A 35 -7.34 1.13 -7.72
C VAL A 35 -7.45 -0.32 -7.32
N VAL A 36 -6.31 -1.02 -7.26
CA VAL A 36 -6.18 -2.38 -6.70
C VAL A 36 -5.18 -2.38 -5.54
N TYR A 37 -5.44 -3.22 -4.54
CA TYR A 37 -4.55 -3.42 -3.39
C TYR A 37 -3.86 -4.78 -3.47
N VAL A 38 -2.61 -4.82 -3.04
CA VAL A 38 -1.82 -6.04 -2.87
C VAL A 38 -1.28 -6.06 -1.43
N LEU A 39 -1.73 -7.02 -0.63
CA LEU A 39 -1.29 -7.23 0.74
C LEU A 39 -0.22 -8.32 0.73
N CYS A 40 1.01 -7.99 1.15
CA CYS A 40 2.14 -8.92 1.10
C CYS A 40 2.03 -9.99 2.19
N THR A 41 1.73 -9.62 3.44
CA THR A 41 1.65 -10.56 4.55
C THR A 41 0.23 -10.83 5.01
N ASN A 42 0.07 -11.89 5.81
CA ASN A 42 -1.20 -12.24 6.44
C ASN A 42 -1.42 -11.53 7.79
N GLY A 43 -0.41 -10.80 8.32
CA GLY A 43 -0.48 -10.03 9.55
C GLY A 43 -0.77 -10.86 10.81
N ASP A 44 -0.39 -12.13 10.82
CA ASP A 44 -0.74 -13.13 11.86
C ASP A 44 -0.03 -12.92 13.21
N LYS A 45 0.88 -11.94 13.31
CA LYS A 45 1.62 -11.63 14.56
C LYS A 45 1.26 -10.28 15.18
N GLY A 46 0.30 -9.56 14.61
CA GLY A 46 -0.10 -8.21 15.06
C GLY A 46 -0.93 -8.18 16.34
N THR A 47 -0.65 -9.03 17.35
CA THR A 47 -1.35 -9.01 18.65
C THR A 47 -0.42 -9.31 19.80
N SER A 48 -0.70 -8.73 20.97
CA SER A 48 -0.08 -9.08 22.25
C SER A 48 -0.95 -10.01 23.12
N ASP A 49 -2.17 -10.34 22.67
CA ASP A 49 -3.07 -11.24 23.38
C ASP A 49 -2.73 -12.72 23.07
N PRO A 50 -2.20 -13.49 24.06
CA PRO A 50 -1.83 -14.88 23.83
C PRO A 50 -3.03 -15.82 23.61
N ALA A 51 -4.25 -15.37 23.83
CA ALA A 51 -5.46 -16.16 23.56
C ALA A 51 -5.85 -16.15 22.08
N ILE A 52 -5.36 -15.18 21.30
CA ILE A 52 -5.64 -15.07 19.87
C ILE A 52 -4.61 -15.90 19.10
N LYS A 53 -5.08 -16.91 18.38
CA LYS A 53 -4.21 -17.73 17.53
C LYS A 53 -3.83 -16.98 16.25
N PRO A 54 -2.61 -17.17 15.72
CA PRO A 54 -2.15 -16.52 14.50
C PRO A 54 -3.12 -16.67 13.31
N GLU A 55 -3.64 -17.87 13.09
CA GLU A 55 -4.57 -18.14 11.99
C GLU A 55 -5.91 -17.40 12.15
N GLN A 56 -6.36 -17.21 13.37
CA GLN A 56 -7.59 -16.46 13.68
C GLN A 56 -7.36 -14.98 13.44
N LEU A 57 -6.22 -14.44 13.86
CA LEU A 57 -5.86 -13.05 13.62
C LEU A 57 -5.76 -12.75 12.11
N ALA A 58 -5.04 -13.60 11.36
CA ALA A 58 -4.92 -13.47 9.92
C ALA A 58 -6.29 -13.41 9.23
N ALA A 59 -7.19 -14.33 9.58
CA ALA A 59 -8.54 -14.36 9.02
C ALA A 59 -9.38 -13.13 9.42
N THR A 60 -9.17 -12.58 10.61
CA THR A 60 -9.81 -11.33 11.05
C THR A 60 -9.29 -10.15 10.25
N ARG A 61 -7.98 -10.00 10.13
CA ARG A 61 -7.34 -8.90 9.39
C ARG A 61 -7.67 -8.91 7.89
N GLU A 62 -7.83 -10.08 7.26
CA GLU A 62 -8.32 -10.14 5.87
C GLU A 62 -9.74 -9.57 5.74
N LYS A 63 -10.64 -9.87 6.69
CA LYS A 63 -12.02 -9.31 6.68
C LYS A 63 -12.02 -7.80 6.92
N GLU A 64 -11.20 -7.33 7.84
CA GLU A 64 -11.04 -5.92 8.16
C GLU A 64 -10.51 -5.15 6.93
N GLN A 65 -9.52 -5.73 6.24
CA GLN A 65 -8.97 -5.14 5.01
C GLN A 65 -10.01 -5.07 3.89
N LEU A 66 -10.82 -6.09 3.70
CA LEU A 66 -11.90 -6.07 2.71
C LEU A 66 -12.95 -5.00 3.04
N ALA A 67 -13.30 -4.85 4.32
CA ALA A 67 -14.22 -3.80 4.76
C ALA A 67 -13.64 -2.39 4.55
N ALA A 68 -12.34 -2.20 4.84
CA ALA A 68 -11.64 -0.94 4.58
C ALA A 68 -11.59 -0.61 3.08
N ALA A 69 -11.30 -1.60 2.25
CA ALA A 69 -11.27 -1.48 0.80
C ALA A 69 -12.66 -1.08 0.24
N ASP A 70 -13.74 -1.67 0.77
CA ASP A 70 -15.12 -1.31 0.39
C ASP A 70 -15.45 0.15 0.75
N VAL A 71 -15.06 0.61 1.93
CA VAL A 71 -15.23 2.02 2.35
C VAL A 71 -14.54 2.99 1.39
N LEU A 72 -13.34 2.66 0.90
CA LEU A 72 -12.59 3.50 -0.03
C LEU A 72 -13.06 3.37 -1.48
N GLY A 73 -13.74 2.26 -1.83
CA GLY A 73 -14.12 1.92 -3.20
C GLY A 73 -13.02 1.23 -4.00
N VAL A 74 -12.05 0.61 -3.33
CA VAL A 74 -10.98 -0.19 -3.96
C VAL A 74 -11.61 -1.36 -4.72
N ARG A 75 -11.22 -1.54 -5.98
CA ARG A 75 -11.84 -2.51 -6.88
C ARG A 75 -11.59 -3.96 -6.47
N GLU A 76 -10.37 -4.24 -6.02
CA GLU A 76 -9.92 -5.59 -5.71
C GLU A 76 -8.81 -5.57 -4.66
N VAL A 77 -8.80 -6.56 -3.78
CA VAL A 77 -7.72 -6.79 -2.80
C VAL A 77 -7.11 -8.16 -3.05
N ILE A 78 -5.81 -8.18 -3.33
CA ILE A 78 -5.03 -9.39 -3.60
C ILE A 78 -4.19 -9.69 -2.37
N PHE A 79 -4.36 -10.89 -1.78
CA PHE A 79 -3.63 -11.34 -0.61
C PHE A 79 -2.54 -12.34 -1.01
N LEU A 80 -1.26 -11.98 -0.85
CA LEU A 80 -0.12 -12.88 -1.09
C LEU A 80 0.10 -13.84 0.08
N ARG A 81 -0.33 -13.46 1.28
CA ARG A 81 -0.34 -14.30 2.50
C ARG A 81 1.02 -14.79 2.95
N HIS A 82 2.11 -14.05 2.68
CA HIS A 82 3.38 -14.35 3.30
C HIS A 82 3.25 -14.23 4.84
N PRO A 83 4.01 -15.04 5.63
CA PRO A 83 4.00 -14.91 7.08
C PRO A 83 4.43 -13.50 7.53
N ASP A 84 3.71 -12.92 8.49
CA ASP A 84 4.11 -11.66 9.13
C ASP A 84 5.51 -11.79 9.76
N GLN A 85 6.33 -10.74 9.66
CA GLN A 85 7.75 -10.71 10.04
C GLN A 85 8.64 -11.71 9.26
N GLY A 86 8.12 -12.30 8.21
CA GLY A 86 8.77 -13.34 7.42
C GLY A 86 9.15 -12.94 6.00
N LEU A 87 8.91 -11.69 5.60
CA LEU A 87 9.28 -11.27 4.26
C LEU A 87 10.80 -11.28 4.07
N GLU A 88 11.21 -11.84 2.93
CA GLU A 88 12.60 -11.86 2.47
C GLU A 88 12.65 -11.29 1.05
N GLU A 89 13.75 -10.63 0.71
CA GLU A 89 14.02 -10.17 -0.65
C GLU A 89 14.45 -11.37 -1.51
N THR A 90 13.45 -12.13 -1.99
CA THR A 90 13.69 -13.31 -2.83
C THR A 90 13.28 -13.07 -4.30
N PRO A 91 13.90 -13.79 -5.25
CA PRO A 91 13.45 -13.75 -6.64
C PRO A 91 11.97 -14.15 -6.81
N GLU A 92 11.47 -15.05 -5.97
CA GLU A 92 10.09 -15.54 -5.98
C GLU A 92 9.12 -14.44 -5.57
N PHE A 93 9.35 -13.78 -4.44
CA PHE A 93 8.50 -12.67 -3.97
C PHE A 93 8.52 -11.50 -4.97
N ARG A 94 9.69 -11.14 -5.49
CA ARG A 94 9.79 -10.12 -6.54
C ARG A 94 9.01 -10.52 -7.80
N LYS A 95 9.08 -11.79 -8.21
CA LYS A 95 8.32 -12.31 -9.36
C LYS A 95 6.80 -12.22 -9.16
N GLU A 96 6.29 -12.44 -7.94
CA GLU A 96 4.87 -12.25 -7.64
C GLU A 96 4.45 -10.81 -7.92
N LEU A 97 5.22 -9.81 -7.46
CA LEU A 97 4.94 -8.40 -7.72
C LEU A 97 5.07 -8.04 -9.21
N VAL A 98 6.11 -8.53 -9.89
CA VAL A 98 6.28 -8.35 -11.35
C VAL A 98 5.10 -8.94 -12.12
N ARG A 99 4.63 -10.12 -11.73
CA ARG A 99 3.44 -10.75 -12.31
C ARG A 99 2.22 -9.84 -12.21
N LEU A 100 1.95 -9.28 -11.03
CA LEU A 100 0.82 -8.40 -10.81
C LEU A 100 0.96 -7.09 -11.59
N ILE A 101 2.12 -6.46 -11.61
CA ILE A 101 2.38 -5.27 -12.40
C ILE A 101 2.12 -5.52 -13.90
N ARG A 102 2.63 -6.65 -14.45
CA ARG A 102 2.41 -7.04 -15.84
C ARG A 102 0.98 -7.50 -16.13
N MET A 103 0.20 -7.83 -15.13
CA MET A 103 -1.19 -8.24 -15.26
C MET A 103 -2.15 -7.06 -15.25
N TYR A 104 -1.92 -6.09 -14.34
CA TYR A 104 -2.82 -4.96 -14.10
C TYR A 104 -2.40 -3.67 -14.84
N HIS A 105 -1.16 -3.58 -15.30
CA HIS A 105 -0.61 -2.43 -16.02
C HIS A 105 -0.80 -1.08 -15.29
N PRO A 106 -0.46 -0.94 -14.00
CA PRO A 106 -0.70 0.30 -13.26
C PRO A 106 0.23 1.42 -13.75
N ASP A 107 -0.33 2.60 -14.02
CA ASP A 107 0.46 3.80 -14.29
C ASP A 107 1.24 4.23 -13.05
N THR A 108 0.61 4.15 -11.88
CA THR A 108 1.18 4.52 -10.58
C THR A 108 1.22 3.30 -9.65
N VAL A 109 2.36 3.08 -9.01
CA VAL A 109 2.50 2.15 -7.89
C VAL A 109 2.69 2.96 -6.61
N ILE A 110 1.92 2.64 -5.55
CA ILE A 110 2.08 3.26 -4.24
C ILE A 110 2.55 2.19 -3.25
N SER A 111 3.58 2.49 -2.46
CA SER A 111 4.09 1.58 -1.43
C SER A 111 4.75 2.34 -0.28
N VAL A 112 5.27 1.59 0.69
CA VAL A 112 6.00 2.13 1.82
C VAL A 112 7.43 2.51 1.42
N ASP A 113 7.98 3.61 1.97
CA ASP A 113 9.38 3.97 1.77
C ASP A 113 10.32 2.98 2.52
N PRO A 114 11.21 2.26 1.82
CA PRO A 114 12.14 1.33 2.45
C PRO A 114 13.33 2.02 3.14
N TYR A 115 13.61 3.29 2.83
CA TYR A 115 14.86 3.98 3.21
C TYR A 115 14.78 4.75 4.53
N ARG A 116 13.72 4.53 5.31
CA ARG A 116 13.63 5.11 6.65
C ARG A 116 14.82 4.70 7.51
N LYS A 117 15.45 5.71 8.16
CA LYS A 117 16.67 5.51 8.95
C LYS A 117 16.42 4.69 10.21
N TYR A 118 17.38 3.86 10.57
CA TYR A 118 17.52 3.10 11.81
C TYR A 118 16.42 2.07 12.07
N ILE A 119 15.35 2.44 12.79
CA ILE A 119 14.30 1.52 13.20
C ILE A 119 13.10 1.61 12.25
N TRP A 120 12.86 0.53 11.57
CA TRP A 120 11.73 0.36 10.68
C TRP A 120 11.29 -1.09 10.71
N HIS A 121 10.00 -1.37 10.61
CA HIS A 121 9.52 -2.76 10.55
C HIS A 121 10.17 -3.47 9.37
N ARG A 122 10.67 -4.71 9.60
CA ARG A 122 11.39 -5.46 8.56
C ARG A 122 10.55 -5.62 7.29
N ASP A 123 9.28 -6.02 7.43
CA ASP A 123 8.41 -6.25 6.27
C ASP A 123 8.15 -4.96 5.48
N HIS A 124 8.08 -3.79 6.14
CA HIS A 124 8.00 -2.50 5.46
C HIS A 124 9.23 -2.24 4.59
N ARG A 125 10.41 -2.47 5.14
CA ARG A 125 11.67 -2.28 4.41
C ARG A 125 11.76 -3.23 3.21
N ILE A 126 11.46 -4.51 3.41
CA ILE A 126 11.51 -5.53 2.36
C ILE A 126 10.44 -5.25 1.30
N THR A 127 9.21 -4.95 1.68
CA THR A 127 8.14 -4.62 0.72
C THR A 127 8.54 -3.45 -0.16
N GLY A 128 8.95 -2.32 0.42
CA GLY A 128 9.34 -1.14 -0.35
C GLY A 128 10.52 -1.41 -1.28
N GLN A 129 11.54 -2.14 -0.81
CA GLN A 129 12.70 -2.50 -1.62
C GLN A 129 12.31 -3.40 -2.80
N VAL A 130 11.55 -4.46 -2.54
CA VAL A 130 11.12 -5.40 -3.60
C VAL A 130 10.16 -4.73 -4.59
N VAL A 131 9.33 -3.77 -4.14
CA VAL A 131 8.48 -2.96 -5.03
C VAL A 131 9.32 -2.12 -5.99
N LEU A 132 10.33 -1.41 -5.50
CA LEU A 132 11.22 -0.61 -6.34
C LEU A 132 11.92 -1.48 -7.39
N ASP A 133 12.46 -2.63 -6.98
CA ASP A 133 13.08 -3.59 -7.88
C ASP A 133 12.07 -4.15 -8.89
N ALA A 134 10.88 -4.54 -8.44
CA ALA A 134 9.85 -5.08 -9.32
C ALA A 134 9.46 -4.07 -10.40
N VAL A 135 9.29 -2.81 -10.03
CA VAL A 135 8.96 -1.72 -10.97
C VAL A 135 10.12 -1.45 -11.94
N PHE A 136 11.36 -1.39 -11.41
CA PHE A 136 12.57 -1.16 -12.21
C PHE A 136 13.76 -1.98 -11.67
N PRO A 137 14.36 -2.86 -12.51
CA PRO A 137 14.09 -3.02 -13.95
C PRO A 137 13.09 -4.14 -14.31
N TYR A 138 12.66 -4.98 -13.34
CA TYR A 138 12.13 -6.31 -13.63
C TYR A 138 10.80 -6.34 -14.40
N ALA A 139 9.83 -5.46 -14.09
CA ALA A 139 8.55 -5.47 -14.80
C ALA A 139 8.68 -5.04 -16.25
N ARG A 140 9.65 -4.17 -16.57
CA ARG A 140 9.86 -3.60 -17.90
C ARG A 140 10.85 -4.39 -18.77
N ASP A 141 11.67 -5.27 -18.18
CA ASP A 141 12.71 -6.00 -18.89
C ASP A 141 12.12 -7.25 -19.56
N LEU A 142 12.33 -7.36 -20.86
CA LEU A 142 11.86 -8.49 -21.65
C LEU A 142 12.43 -9.85 -21.19
N TYR A 143 13.68 -9.87 -20.75
CA TYR A 143 14.38 -11.08 -20.35
C TYR A 143 14.23 -11.43 -18.87
N ALA A 144 13.65 -10.52 -18.08
CA ALA A 144 13.30 -10.83 -16.71
C ALA A 144 12.04 -11.71 -16.66
N TYR A 145 12.15 -12.84 -15.98
CA TYR A 145 11.06 -13.81 -15.82
C TYR A 145 10.42 -14.24 -17.14
N PRO A 146 11.19 -14.97 -18.02
CA PRO A 146 10.71 -15.35 -19.35
C PRO A 146 9.52 -16.32 -19.33
N ASP A 147 9.24 -16.96 -18.21
CA ASP A 147 8.06 -17.77 -17.99
C ASP A 147 6.78 -16.91 -17.95
N LEU A 148 6.82 -15.69 -17.38
CA LEU A 148 5.69 -14.75 -17.43
C LEU A 148 5.34 -14.34 -18.85
N ILE A 149 6.34 -14.17 -19.73
CA ILE A 149 6.10 -13.92 -21.17
C ILE A 149 5.38 -15.09 -21.82
N ARG A 150 5.77 -16.34 -21.50
CA ARG A 150 5.10 -17.54 -22.02
C ARG A 150 3.64 -17.67 -21.54
N GLU A 151 3.31 -17.04 -20.41
CA GLU A 151 1.95 -16.92 -19.89
C GLU A 151 1.16 -15.75 -20.50
N GLY A 152 1.77 -14.96 -21.40
CA GLY A 152 1.15 -13.80 -22.06
C GLY A 152 1.22 -12.52 -21.23
N LEU A 153 2.08 -12.47 -20.20
CA LEU A 153 2.32 -11.29 -19.37
C LEU A 153 3.51 -10.50 -19.91
N GLU A 154 3.23 -9.60 -20.85
CA GLU A 154 4.23 -8.77 -21.51
C GLU A 154 4.88 -7.76 -20.57
N PRO A 155 6.11 -7.30 -20.87
CA PRO A 155 6.76 -6.25 -20.10
C PRO A 155 5.91 -4.99 -20.01
N PHE A 156 5.90 -4.37 -18.83
CA PHE A 156 5.16 -3.15 -18.59
C PHE A 156 6.04 -2.08 -17.91
N LYS A 157 5.81 -0.81 -18.26
CA LYS A 157 6.53 0.34 -17.72
C LYS A 157 5.60 1.16 -16.83
N VAL A 158 5.75 1.02 -15.52
CA VAL A 158 5.13 1.93 -14.54
C VAL A 158 5.67 3.34 -14.77
N LYS A 159 4.85 4.37 -14.63
CA LYS A 159 5.25 5.78 -14.85
C LYS A 159 5.87 6.40 -13.62
N GLU A 160 5.33 6.08 -12.44
CA GLU A 160 5.79 6.64 -11.17
C GLU A 160 5.57 5.69 -10.00
N VAL A 161 6.37 5.89 -8.95
CA VAL A 161 6.17 5.26 -7.65
C VAL A 161 5.99 6.35 -6.60
N LEU A 162 4.98 6.21 -5.73
CA LEU A 162 4.76 7.05 -4.57
C LEU A 162 5.05 6.26 -3.30
N LEU A 163 5.96 6.75 -2.49
CA LEU A 163 6.41 6.08 -1.26
C LEU A 163 5.92 6.84 -0.03
N TRP A 164 4.95 6.24 0.72
CA TRP A 164 4.49 6.86 1.98
C TRP A 164 5.47 6.62 3.13
N ALA A 165 5.31 7.40 4.20
CA ALA A 165 6.16 7.38 5.39
C ALA A 165 7.64 7.68 5.12
N SER A 166 7.93 8.39 4.03
CA SER A 166 9.28 8.87 3.73
C SER A 166 9.74 9.96 4.71
N GLU A 167 11.03 9.96 5.05
CA GLU A 167 11.69 11.05 5.77
C GLU A 167 12.04 12.24 4.84
N GLU A 168 11.92 12.04 3.53
CA GLU A 168 12.24 13.03 2.49
C GLU A 168 11.08 13.17 1.47
N PRO A 169 9.87 13.54 1.93
CA PRO A 169 8.74 13.71 1.02
C PRO A 169 8.98 14.88 0.06
N ASN A 170 8.55 14.71 -1.19
CA ASN A 170 8.67 15.73 -2.24
C ASN A 170 7.36 15.92 -3.03
N TYR A 171 6.29 15.24 -2.62
CA TYR A 171 4.99 15.28 -3.29
C TYR A 171 3.86 15.16 -2.27
N ASN A 172 2.96 16.13 -2.25
CA ASN A 172 1.81 16.17 -1.38
C ASN A 172 0.52 16.00 -2.20
N VAL A 173 -0.44 15.28 -1.63
CA VAL A 173 -1.78 15.13 -2.19
C VAL A 173 -2.77 15.72 -1.20
N ASP A 174 -3.55 16.71 -1.64
CA ASP A 174 -4.69 17.25 -0.88
C ASP A 174 -5.73 16.16 -0.64
N ILE A 175 -6.06 15.93 0.62
CA ILE A 175 -7.05 14.94 1.07
C ILE A 175 -8.17 15.59 1.92
N THR A 176 -8.28 16.92 1.90
CA THR A 176 -9.21 17.68 2.76
C THR A 176 -10.64 17.14 2.62
N ASP A 177 -11.14 17.00 1.41
CA ASP A 177 -12.52 16.56 1.12
C ASP A 177 -12.79 15.07 1.31
N VAL A 178 -11.76 14.27 1.57
CA VAL A 178 -11.84 12.81 1.69
C VAL A 178 -11.26 12.26 3.00
N PHE A 179 -10.83 13.14 3.89
CA PHE A 179 -10.22 12.77 5.16
C PHE A 179 -11.12 11.85 6.00
N ASP A 180 -12.42 12.10 6.02
CA ASP A 180 -13.38 11.27 6.75
C ASP A 180 -13.46 9.85 6.20
N MET A 181 -13.27 9.67 4.87
CA MET A 181 -13.22 8.33 4.26
C MET A 181 -11.98 7.56 4.71
N LYS A 182 -10.81 8.23 4.74
CA LYS A 182 -9.57 7.66 5.29
C LYS A 182 -9.76 7.19 6.73
N VAL A 183 -10.35 8.02 7.58
CA VAL A 183 -10.61 7.68 8.99
C VAL A 183 -11.57 6.51 9.12
N LYS A 184 -12.64 6.48 8.32
CA LYS A 184 -13.61 5.37 8.30
C LYS A 184 -12.96 4.05 7.87
N ALA A 185 -12.11 4.08 6.85
CA ALA A 185 -11.38 2.89 6.40
C ALA A 185 -10.44 2.36 7.48
N LEU A 186 -9.65 3.24 8.13
CA LEU A 186 -8.79 2.84 9.25
C LEU A 186 -9.57 2.23 10.42
N ARG A 187 -10.76 2.71 10.70
CA ARG A 187 -11.63 2.16 11.77
C ARG A 187 -12.13 0.75 11.48
N CYS A 188 -12.07 0.27 10.24
CA CYS A 188 -12.40 -1.11 9.91
C CYS A 188 -11.37 -2.11 10.47
N HIS A 189 -10.15 -1.67 10.78
CA HIS A 189 -9.09 -2.49 11.35
C HIS A 189 -9.18 -2.57 12.89
N GLU A 190 -10.31 -3.04 13.40
CA GLU A 190 -10.61 -3.06 14.85
C GLU A 190 -9.55 -3.82 15.64
N SER A 191 -9.03 -4.93 15.09
CA SER A 191 -8.00 -5.74 15.74
C SER A 191 -6.67 -5.01 15.93
N GLN A 192 -6.41 -3.94 15.15
CA GLN A 192 -5.16 -3.18 15.16
C GLN A 192 -5.33 -1.78 15.78
N VAL A 193 -6.42 -1.11 15.50
CA VAL A 193 -6.74 0.20 16.09
C VAL A 193 -7.00 0.06 17.59
N GLY A 194 -7.51 -1.10 18.04
CA GLY A 194 -7.59 -1.50 19.42
C GLY A 194 -8.44 -0.61 20.31
N ALA A 195 -8.19 -0.70 21.62
CA ALA A 195 -8.87 0.07 22.67
C ALA A 195 -8.39 1.53 22.77
N ALA A 196 -7.51 2.02 21.88
CA ALA A 196 -7.16 3.44 21.87
C ALA A 196 -8.42 4.25 21.58
N PRO A 197 -8.68 5.35 22.32
CA PRO A 197 -9.81 6.20 22.04
C PRO A 197 -9.77 6.62 20.56
N LEU A 198 -10.79 6.24 19.80
CA LEU A 198 -10.88 6.53 18.36
C LEU A 198 -10.66 8.01 18.05
N VAL A 199 -11.06 8.88 18.96
CA VAL A 199 -10.85 10.33 18.90
C VAL A 199 -9.36 10.70 18.90
N GLU A 200 -8.54 10.03 19.72
CA GLU A 200 -7.10 10.33 19.79
C GLU A 200 -6.36 9.86 18.53
N MET A 201 -6.76 8.72 17.98
CA MET A 201 -6.20 8.25 16.70
C MET A 201 -6.53 9.23 15.57
N GLU A 202 -7.79 9.61 15.43
CA GLU A 202 -8.24 10.57 14.41
C GLU A 202 -7.52 11.90 14.55
N GLN A 203 -7.38 12.41 15.78
CA GLN A 203 -6.68 13.65 16.04
C GLN A 203 -5.20 13.57 15.62
N ARG A 204 -4.49 12.49 15.95
CA ARG A 204 -3.10 12.29 15.53
C ARG A 204 -2.94 12.23 14.02
N ILE A 205 -3.86 11.53 13.33
CA ILE A 205 -3.86 11.46 11.85
C ILE A 205 -4.09 12.86 11.28
N LYS A 206 -5.07 13.61 11.82
CA LYS A 206 -5.40 14.96 11.37
C LYS A 206 -4.25 15.94 11.57
N GLU A 207 -3.59 15.89 12.74
CA GLU A 207 -2.42 16.73 13.04
C GLU A 207 -1.27 16.44 12.06
N ARG A 208 -0.99 15.16 11.79
CA ARG A 208 0.02 14.78 10.80
C ARG A 208 -0.35 15.26 9.40
N SER A 209 -1.61 15.11 8.98
CA SER A 209 -2.08 15.59 7.67
C SER A 209 -2.02 17.10 7.54
N ARG A 210 -2.24 17.86 8.63
CA ARG A 210 -2.02 19.31 8.66
C ARG A 210 -0.56 19.70 8.49
N MET A 211 0.36 18.97 9.15
CA MET A 211 1.80 19.21 8.99
C MET A 211 2.23 19.04 7.52
N TYR A 212 1.69 18.04 6.82
CA TYR A 212 2.00 17.82 5.40
C TYR A 212 1.36 18.88 4.48
N ALA A 213 0.32 19.57 4.92
CA ALA A 213 -0.31 20.67 4.20
C ALA A 213 0.30 22.05 4.52
N GLU A 214 1.34 22.11 5.36
CA GLU A 214 1.95 23.40 5.75
C GLU A 214 2.57 24.11 4.53
N GLY A 215 2.09 25.31 4.24
CA GLY A 215 2.52 26.11 3.08
C GLY A 215 1.72 25.90 1.81
N GLU A 216 0.76 24.99 1.80
CA GLU A 216 -0.15 24.72 0.69
C GLU A 216 -1.47 25.52 0.82
N ASP A 217 -2.31 25.49 -0.21
CA ASP A 217 -3.62 26.17 -0.24
C ASP A 217 -4.80 25.28 0.21
N TYR A 218 -4.51 24.12 0.82
CA TYR A 218 -5.48 23.16 1.36
C TYR A 218 -5.15 22.80 2.82
N GLU A 219 -6.11 22.18 3.55
CA GLU A 219 -5.99 21.98 4.99
C GLU A 219 -5.29 20.68 5.40
N LEU A 220 -5.47 19.61 4.62
CA LEU A 220 -5.00 18.26 4.97
C LEU A 220 -4.34 17.59 3.76
N ALA A 221 -3.17 17.00 3.99
CA ALA A 221 -2.43 16.27 2.95
C ALA A 221 -1.96 14.89 3.39
N GLU A 222 -1.70 14.06 2.40
CA GLU A 222 -0.79 12.92 2.49
C GLU A 222 0.49 13.25 1.74
N ALA A 223 1.63 12.86 2.31
CA ALA A 223 2.95 13.16 1.78
C ALA A 223 3.66 11.89 1.33
N PHE A 224 4.32 11.99 0.17
CA PHE A 224 5.04 10.90 -0.48
C PHE A 224 6.42 11.34 -0.94
N HIS A 225 7.33 10.38 -1.03
CA HIS A 225 8.46 10.53 -1.93
C HIS A 225 8.07 9.98 -3.31
N ARG A 226 7.99 10.88 -4.27
CA ARG A 226 7.62 10.55 -5.67
C ARG A 226 8.87 10.27 -6.48
N VAL A 227 8.88 9.11 -7.13
CA VAL A 227 9.91 8.70 -8.09
C VAL A 227 9.28 8.62 -9.47
N GLU A 228 9.63 9.54 -10.36
CA GLU A 228 9.21 9.51 -11.76
C GLU A 228 10.16 8.64 -12.59
N LEU A 229 9.58 7.69 -13.31
CA LEU A 229 10.35 6.74 -14.10
C LEU A 229 10.38 7.20 -15.57
N PHE A 230 11.55 7.54 -16.04
CA PHE A 230 11.74 8.00 -17.42
C PHE A 230 11.34 6.91 -18.44
N ARG A 231 10.73 7.34 -19.51
CA ARG A 231 10.26 6.50 -20.64
C ARG A 231 11.41 5.87 -21.41
#